data_7e7207aa925f670aeea0b78ea7b333ee
#
_entry.id   7e7207aa925f670aeea0b78ea7b333ee
#
_cell.length_a   1.000
_cell.length_b   1.000
_cell.length_c   1.000
_cell.angle_alpha   90.00
_cell.angle_beta   90.00
_cell.angle_gamma   90.00
#
_symmetry.space_group_name_H-M   'P 1'
#
loop_
_entity.id
_entity.type
_entity.pdbx_description
1 polymer ?
#
loop_
_entity_poly.entity_id
_entity_poly.type
_entity_poly.pdbx_seq_one_letter_code
_entity_poly.pdbx_strand_id
1 'polypeptide(L)'
;DLVKYNMVDAIVATGASIVDMDFFEALGFKHYQGSQFQDDTELRNNYIDRIYDTYIDEEELQMCDKIICEIADTLEPRSYTSREFIYEMGKYLKKNSKKKDSLIETAFDNNVPIFCPAFTDSSAGFGLVIHQEKNPKQHMTIDSVREFRELTEIKIKSKGSGLFMIGGGVPKNFIQDTVICAELLGKEVDMHKYAVQITVADSRDGACSSSTLKEASSWGKVDITKEQMVFAEATSVLPLIASDAYHKGEWKNRNRKNFTKIFK
;
A
#
# COMPACT_ATOMS: atom_id res chain seq x y z
N ASP A 1 -0.36 -5.72 -12.82
CA ASP A 1 -0.93 -6.97 -13.38
C ASP A 1 -1.87 -7.69 -12.41
N LEU A 2 -1.48 -7.99 -11.16
CA LEU A 2 -2.33 -8.74 -10.21
C LEU A 2 -3.71 -8.10 -10.02
N VAL A 3 -3.78 -6.76 -9.96
CA VAL A 3 -5.04 -6.01 -9.90
C VAL A 3 -5.81 -6.12 -11.21
N LYS A 4 -5.15 -5.86 -12.32
CA LYS A 4 -5.72 -5.87 -13.67
C LYS A 4 -6.38 -7.22 -14.00
N TYR A 5 -5.70 -8.31 -13.63
CA TYR A 5 -6.16 -9.67 -13.87
C TYR A 5 -6.98 -10.28 -12.72
N ASN A 6 -7.56 -9.45 -11.86
CA ASN A 6 -8.49 -9.90 -10.82
C ASN A 6 -7.91 -10.97 -9.87
N MET A 7 -6.62 -10.84 -9.51
CA MET A 7 -5.94 -11.78 -8.59
C MET A 7 -5.94 -11.29 -7.15
N VAL A 8 -6.18 -9.99 -6.91
CA VAL A 8 -6.24 -9.37 -5.59
C VAL A 8 -7.54 -8.57 -5.42
N ASP A 9 -8.04 -8.49 -4.20
CA ASP A 9 -9.30 -7.84 -3.86
C ASP A 9 -9.13 -6.55 -3.06
N ALA A 10 -8.03 -6.44 -2.32
CA ALA A 10 -7.65 -5.26 -1.54
C ALA A 10 -6.12 -5.22 -1.40
N ILE A 11 -5.58 -4.05 -1.19
CA ILE A 11 -4.15 -3.81 -1.02
C ILE A 11 -3.94 -3.05 0.29
N VAL A 12 -2.92 -3.43 1.04
CA VAL A 12 -2.40 -2.66 2.17
C VAL A 12 -0.93 -2.39 1.89
N ALA A 13 -0.52 -1.13 1.87
CA ALA A 13 0.80 -0.73 1.42
C ALA A 13 1.40 0.39 2.28
N THR A 14 2.67 0.72 2.05
CA THR A 14 3.33 1.90 2.63
C THR A 14 3.14 3.13 1.75
N GLY A 15 3.26 4.32 2.35
CA GLY A 15 3.28 5.58 1.62
C GLY A 15 4.43 5.63 0.61
N ALA A 16 5.61 5.13 0.97
CA ALA A 16 6.75 5.02 0.08
C ALA A 16 6.44 4.27 -1.23
N SER A 17 5.70 3.14 -1.14
CA SER A 17 5.35 2.36 -2.34
C SER A 17 4.23 3.01 -3.16
N ILE A 18 3.25 3.62 -2.50
CA ILE A 18 2.04 4.15 -3.17
C ILE A 18 2.26 5.58 -3.65
N VAL A 19 2.86 6.43 -2.83
CA VAL A 19 3.00 7.86 -3.12
C VAL A 19 4.35 8.16 -3.75
N ASP A 20 5.45 7.83 -3.04
CA ASP A 20 6.80 8.24 -3.44
C ASP A 20 7.34 7.43 -4.63
N MET A 21 6.70 6.31 -4.95
CA MET A 21 7.06 5.50 -6.12
C MET A 21 5.94 5.52 -7.18
N ASP A 22 4.78 4.91 -6.93
CA ASP A 22 3.76 4.72 -7.98
C ASP A 22 3.13 6.04 -8.44
N PHE A 23 2.68 6.89 -7.50
CA PHE A 23 2.05 8.18 -7.83
C PHE A 23 3.07 9.14 -8.45
N PHE A 24 4.26 9.25 -7.87
CA PHE A 24 5.38 10.03 -8.37
C PHE A 24 5.72 9.68 -9.83
N GLU A 25 5.92 8.39 -10.11
CA GLU A 25 6.20 7.95 -11.48
C GLU A 25 5.01 8.12 -12.43
N ALA A 26 3.78 7.95 -11.95
CA ALA A 26 2.57 8.18 -12.74
C ALA A 26 2.43 9.63 -13.19
N LEU A 27 2.93 10.59 -12.39
CA LEU A 27 3.02 12.00 -12.75
C LEU A 27 4.07 12.28 -13.84
N GLY A 28 4.91 11.30 -14.16
CA GLY A 28 5.96 11.37 -15.18
C GLY A 28 7.34 11.69 -14.65
N PHE A 29 7.50 11.74 -13.33
CA PHE A 29 8.78 11.87 -12.64
C PHE A 29 9.54 10.55 -12.67
N LYS A 30 10.83 10.55 -12.34
CA LYS A 30 11.67 9.38 -12.55
C LYS A 30 12.59 9.10 -11.37
N HIS A 31 12.81 7.82 -11.13
CA HIS A 31 13.93 7.32 -10.34
C HIS A 31 15.10 7.02 -11.27
N TYR A 32 16.29 7.35 -10.84
CA TYR A 32 17.51 7.18 -11.62
C TYR A 32 18.44 6.19 -10.95
N GLN A 33 19.11 5.36 -11.74
CA GLN A 33 20.16 4.50 -11.21
C GLN A 33 21.40 5.35 -10.97
N GLY A 34 21.90 5.31 -9.73
CA GLY A 34 23.11 6.01 -9.30
C GLY A 34 24.16 5.07 -8.72
N SER A 35 25.02 5.62 -7.88
CA SER A 35 26.07 4.88 -7.16
C SER A 35 25.89 5.00 -5.66
N GLN A 36 25.96 3.88 -4.94
CA GLN A 36 25.96 3.87 -3.47
C GLN A 36 27.21 4.53 -2.85
N PHE A 37 28.25 4.79 -3.66
CA PHE A 37 29.53 5.33 -3.22
C PHE A 37 29.68 6.83 -3.55
N GLN A 38 28.66 7.48 -4.08
CA GLN A 38 28.68 8.92 -4.36
C GLN A 38 28.71 9.71 -3.05
N ASP A 39 29.32 10.89 -3.06
CA ASP A 39 29.33 11.81 -1.93
C ASP A 39 27.92 12.41 -1.73
N ASP A 40 27.30 12.10 -0.58
CA ASP A 40 25.96 12.58 -0.26
C ASP A 40 25.90 14.11 -0.06
N THR A 41 27.02 14.76 0.28
CA THR A 41 27.10 16.22 0.35
C THR A 41 27.04 16.86 -1.03
N GLU A 42 27.69 16.25 -2.00
CA GLU A 42 27.62 16.68 -3.40
C GLU A 42 26.21 16.48 -3.96
N LEU A 43 25.59 15.33 -3.70
CA LEU A 43 24.20 15.05 -4.13
C LEU A 43 23.24 16.08 -3.54
N ARG A 44 23.32 16.35 -2.24
CA ARG A 44 22.48 17.36 -1.57
C ARG A 44 22.64 18.76 -2.17
N ASN A 45 23.85 19.16 -2.49
CA ASN A 45 24.13 20.47 -3.11
C ASN A 45 23.53 20.60 -4.51
N ASN A 46 23.21 19.47 -5.15
CA ASN A 46 22.57 19.39 -6.45
C ASN A 46 21.07 19.03 -6.36
N TYR A 47 20.46 19.06 -5.17
CA TYR A 47 19.06 18.68 -4.95
C TYR A 47 18.73 17.26 -5.42
N ILE A 48 19.61 16.31 -5.11
CA ILE A 48 19.45 14.89 -5.43
C ILE A 48 19.37 14.09 -4.13
N ASP A 49 18.25 13.44 -3.90
CA ASP A 49 18.07 12.48 -2.82
C ASP A 49 18.58 11.10 -3.25
N ARG A 50 19.14 10.35 -2.30
CA ARG A 50 19.66 9.01 -2.56
C ARG A 50 19.10 7.98 -1.60
N ILE A 51 18.63 6.87 -2.17
CA ILE A 51 18.30 5.64 -1.44
C ILE A 51 19.14 4.52 -2.02
N TYR A 52 20.22 4.12 -1.34
CA TYR A 52 21.22 3.14 -1.80
C TYR A 52 21.82 3.52 -3.15
N ASP A 53 21.41 2.92 -4.25
CA ASP A 53 21.85 3.18 -5.63
C ASP A 53 20.75 3.85 -6.49
N THR A 54 19.73 4.37 -5.87
CA THR A 54 18.64 5.08 -6.54
C THR A 54 18.69 6.56 -6.22
N TYR A 55 18.63 7.39 -7.24
CA TYR A 55 18.61 8.85 -7.14
C TYR A 55 17.23 9.39 -7.49
N ILE A 56 16.80 10.41 -6.75
CA ILE A 56 15.54 11.09 -6.91
C ILE A 56 15.81 12.59 -6.98
N ASP A 57 15.19 13.27 -7.91
CA ASP A 57 15.21 14.74 -7.98
C ASP A 57 14.32 15.31 -6.87
N GLU A 58 14.92 16.07 -5.94
CA GLU A 58 14.21 16.66 -4.79
C GLU A 58 13.16 17.67 -5.25
N GLU A 59 13.39 18.43 -6.31
CA GLU A 59 12.43 19.38 -6.83
C GLU A 59 11.19 18.67 -7.43
N GLU A 60 11.39 17.55 -8.13
CA GLU A 60 10.30 16.69 -8.62
C GLU A 60 9.50 16.09 -7.45
N LEU A 61 10.17 15.68 -6.36
CA LEU A 61 9.50 15.17 -5.16
C LEU A 61 8.66 16.26 -4.49
N GLN A 62 9.19 17.48 -4.35
CA GLN A 62 8.43 18.63 -3.87
C GLN A 62 7.25 19.02 -4.79
N MET A 63 7.35 18.76 -6.09
CA MET A 63 6.20 18.93 -6.99
C MET A 63 5.13 17.88 -6.72
N CYS A 64 5.51 16.64 -6.40
CA CYS A 64 4.57 15.60 -5.96
C CYS A 64 3.81 16.04 -4.70
N ASP A 65 4.52 16.58 -3.68
CA ASP A 65 3.90 17.11 -2.45
C ASP A 65 2.85 18.20 -2.76
N LYS A 66 3.19 19.11 -3.66
CA LYS A 66 2.26 20.19 -4.07
C LYS A 66 1.01 19.64 -4.76
N ILE A 67 1.15 18.60 -5.60
CA ILE A 67 0.01 17.96 -6.26
C ILE A 67 -0.88 17.24 -5.22
N ILE A 68 -0.30 16.61 -4.22
CA ILE A 68 -1.07 16.04 -3.09
C ILE A 68 -1.86 17.14 -2.36
N CYS A 69 -1.24 18.29 -2.09
CA CYS A 69 -1.91 19.44 -1.51
C CYS A 69 -3.07 19.93 -2.42
N GLU A 70 -2.84 20.04 -3.72
CA GLU A 70 -3.88 20.45 -4.68
C GLU A 70 -5.08 19.48 -4.69
N ILE A 71 -4.83 18.17 -4.62
CA ILE A 71 -5.92 17.20 -4.50
C ILE A 71 -6.69 17.44 -3.20
N ALA A 72 -5.99 17.60 -2.06
CA ALA A 72 -6.59 17.86 -0.77
C ALA A 72 -7.43 19.16 -0.77
N ASP A 73 -6.95 20.22 -1.43
CA ASP A 73 -7.63 21.52 -1.56
C ASP A 73 -8.98 21.42 -2.33
N THR A 74 -9.18 20.35 -3.13
CA THR A 74 -10.45 20.11 -3.83
C THR A 74 -11.48 19.36 -2.99
N LEU A 75 -11.09 18.84 -1.84
CA LEU A 75 -11.94 17.97 -1.00
C LEU A 75 -12.67 18.79 0.08
N GLU A 76 -13.84 18.27 0.49
CA GLU A 76 -14.56 18.83 1.63
C GLU A 76 -13.74 18.72 2.92
N PRO A 77 -13.81 19.69 3.84
CA PRO A 77 -13.08 19.67 5.10
C PRO A 77 -13.72 18.70 6.09
N ARG A 78 -13.44 17.40 5.92
CA ARG A 78 -13.86 16.30 6.79
C ARG A 78 -12.74 15.30 6.99
N SER A 79 -12.95 14.32 7.85
CA SER A 79 -12.06 13.17 7.97
C SER A 79 -12.23 12.20 6.80
N TYR A 80 -11.12 11.78 6.22
CA TYR A 80 -10.99 10.76 5.17
C TYR A 80 -10.14 9.60 5.69
N THR A 81 -10.38 8.40 5.21
CA THR A 81 -9.38 7.33 5.33
C THR A 81 -8.31 7.50 4.24
N SER A 82 -7.15 6.89 4.40
CA SER A 82 -6.15 6.87 3.31
C SER A 82 -6.73 6.23 2.05
N ARG A 83 -7.57 5.20 2.21
CA ARG A 83 -8.29 4.57 1.10
C ARG A 83 -9.15 5.57 0.30
N GLU A 84 -9.90 6.43 0.99
CA GLU A 84 -10.70 7.47 0.32
C GLU A 84 -9.80 8.45 -0.42
N PHE A 85 -8.71 8.88 0.22
CA PHE A 85 -7.79 9.83 -0.38
C PHE A 85 -7.04 9.23 -1.58
N ILE A 86 -6.56 7.98 -1.47
CA ILE A 86 -5.91 7.25 -2.57
C ILE A 86 -6.89 7.06 -3.75
N TYR A 87 -8.18 6.87 -3.48
CA TYR A 87 -9.19 6.85 -4.53
C TYR A 87 -9.26 8.19 -5.29
N GLU A 88 -9.19 9.33 -4.60
CA GLU A 88 -9.14 10.66 -5.24
C GLU A 88 -7.80 10.86 -6.00
N MET A 89 -6.68 10.33 -5.50
CA MET A 89 -5.42 10.30 -6.25
C MET A 89 -5.58 9.50 -7.56
N GLY A 90 -6.26 8.35 -7.53
CA GLY A 90 -6.56 7.56 -8.72
C GLY A 90 -7.42 8.31 -9.73
N LYS A 91 -8.42 9.01 -9.26
CA LYS A 91 -9.27 9.87 -10.08
C LYS A 91 -8.49 11.04 -10.71
N TYR A 92 -7.53 11.59 -9.98
CA TYR A 92 -6.61 12.60 -10.50
C TYR A 92 -5.72 12.02 -11.60
N LEU A 93 -5.10 10.86 -11.35
CA LEU A 93 -4.24 10.18 -12.33
C LEU A 93 -4.99 9.81 -13.60
N LYS A 94 -6.26 9.40 -13.50
CA LYS A 94 -7.09 9.11 -14.68
C LYS A 94 -7.14 10.24 -15.72
N LYS A 95 -6.93 11.47 -15.28
CA LYS A 95 -6.94 12.66 -16.12
C LYS A 95 -5.54 13.17 -16.45
N ASN A 96 -4.57 12.95 -15.56
CA ASN A 96 -3.28 13.64 -15.56
C ASN A 96 -2.07 12.71 -15.65
N SER A 97 -2.27 11.39 -15.62
CA SER A 97 -1.18 10.43 -15.69
C SER A 97 -0.40 10.55 -16.99
N LYS A 98 0.92 10.57 -16.88
CA LYS A 98 1.87 10.57 -17.99
C LYS A 98 2.46 9.19 -18.26
N LYS A 99 2.37 8.29 -17.29
CA LYS A 99 2.84 6.91 -17.38
C LYS A 99 1.64 5.96 -17.26
N LYS A 100 1.55 4.99 -18.14
CA LYS A 100 0.56 3.91 -18.04
C LYS A 100 1.02 2.88 -17.00
N ASP A 101 0.08 2.08 -16.53
CA ASP A 101 0.32 0.95 -15.60
C ASP A 101 0.62 1.37 -14.14
N SER A 102 0.19 2.57 -13.70
CA SER A 102 0.16 2.92 -12.28
C SER A 102 -0.73 1.94 -11.49
N LEU A 103 -0.26 1.54 -10.31
CA LEU A 103 -1.03 0.71 -9.39
C LEU A 103 -2.27 1.44 -8.89
N ILE A 104 -2.13 2.73 -8.51
CA ILE A 104 -3.23 3.57 -8.03
C ILE A 104 -4.30 3.73 -9.12
N GLU A 105 -3.92 4.09 -10.34
CA GLU A 105 -4.86 4.26 -11.46
C GLU A 105 -5.54 2.93 -11.80
N THR A 106 -4.76 1.83 -11.84
CA THR A 106 -5.30 0.49 -12.12
C THR A 106 -6.27 0.04 -11.02
N ALA A 107 -5.97 0.31 -9.76
CA ALA A 107 -6.84 -0.02 -8.63
C ALA A 107 -8.14 0.81 -8.66
N PHE A 108 -8.04 2.10 -8.97
CA PHE A 108 -9.19 2.98 -9.19
C PHE A 108 -10.12 2.42 -10.29
N ASP A 109 -9.59 2.12 -11.46
CA ASP A 109 -10.36 1.59 -12.60
C ASP A 109 -11.03 0.24 -12.30
N ASN A 110 -10.43 -0.56 -11.42
CA ASN A 110 -10.93 -1.89 -11.06
C ASN A 110 -11.70 -1.93 -9.73
N ASN A 111 -11.89 -0.78 -9.07
CA ASN A 111 -12.54 -0.67 -7.76
C ASN A 111 -11.90 -1.57 -6.69
N VAL A 112 -10.57 -1.69 -6.70
CA VAL A 112 -9.78 -2.38 -5.68
C VAL A 112 -9.32 -1.33 -4.65
N PRO A 113 -9.72 -1.42 -3.38
CA PRO A 113 -9.32 -0.46 -2.37
C PRO A 113 -7.84 -0.63 -2.01
N ILE A 114 -7.15 0.49 -1.82
CA ILE A 114 -5.79 0.55 -1.28
C ILE A 114 -5.84 1.25 0.07
N PHE A 115 -5.28 0.63 1.09
CA PHE A 115 -5.14 1.13 2.44
C PHE A 115 -3.67 1.43 2.75
N CYS A 116 -3.40 2.54 3.40
CA CYS A 116 -2.04 2.93 3.79
C CYS A 116 -2.03 3.40 5.25
N PRO A 117 -1.80 2.50 6.23
CA PRO A 117 -1.97 2.79 7.65
C PRO A 117 -1.04 3.88 8.20
N ALA A 118 0.12 4.11 7.57
CA ALA A 118 1.06 5.19 7.90
C ALA A 118 1.15 6.20 6.75
N PHE A 119 0.01 6.67 6.28
CA PHE A 119 -0.11 7.47 5.05
C PHE A 119 0.70 8.77 5.07
N THR A 120 0.87 9.38 6.25
CA THR A 120 1.63 10.62 6.40
C THR A 120 3.15 10.44 6.42
N ASP A 121 3.64 9.19 6.42
CA ASP A 121 5.07 8.88 6.31
C ASP A 121 5.46 8.71 4.82
N SER A 122 5.26 9.77 4.05
CA SER A 122 5.53 9.87 2.60
C SER A 122 5.27 11.30 2.10
N SER A 123 5.49 11.59 0.83
CA SER A 123 5.09 12.84 0.17
C SER A 123 3.64 13.25 0.47
N ALA A 124 2.74 12.29 0.68
CA ALA A 124 1.38 12.61 1.09
C ALA A 124 1.33 13.40 2.40
N GLY A 125 2.18 13.07 3.37
CA GLY A 125 2.27 13.79 4.65
C GLY A 125 2.66 15.25 4.46
N PHE A 126 3.69 15.51 3.67
CA PHE A 126 4.14 16.88 3.38
C PHE A 126 3.05 17.68 2.64
N GLY A 127 2.42 17.10 1.62
CA GLY A 127 1.33 17.74 0.90
C GLY A 127 0.13 18.07 1.80
N LEU A 128 -0.23 17.18 2.73
CA LEU A 128 -1.30 17.42 3.70
C LEU A 128 -0.95 18.47 4.75
N VAL A 129 0.31 18.56 5.19
CA VAL A 129 0.79 19.65 6.07
C VAL A 129 0.66 20.99 5.36
N ILE A 130 1.06 21.08 4.10
CA ILE A 130 0.91 22.30 3.29
C ILE A 130 -0.59 22.67 3.17
N HIS A 131 -1.46 21.70 2.92
CA HIS A 131 -2.91 21.90 2.87
C HIS A 131 -3.47 22.47 4.17
N GLN A 132 -3.08 21.93 5.32
CA GLN A 132 -3.55 22.39 6.63
C GLN A 132 -3.03 23.79 6.96
N GLU A 133 -1.78 24.11 6.62
CA GLU A 133 -1.22 25.45 6.83
C GLU A 133 -1.94 26.52 6.00
N LYS A 134 -2.30 26.19 4.75
CA LYS A 134 -3.14 27.06 3.91
C LYS A 134 -4.57 27.22 4.42
N ASN A 135 -5.11 26.19 5.06
CA ASN A 135 -6.53 26.11 5.46
C ASN A 135 -6.67 25.87 6.98
N PRO A 136 -6.15 26.75 7.86
CA PRO A 136 -6.02 26.46 9.28
C PRO A 136 -7.35 26.28 10.03
N LYS A 137 -8.43 26.81 9.50
CA LYS A 137 -9.75 26.74 10.16
C LYS A 137 -10.60 25.56 9.67
N GLN A 138 -10.44 25.17 8.42
CA GLN A 138 -11.23 24.11 7.80
C GLN A 138 -10.36 23.36 6.79
N HIS A 139 -9.97 22.14 7.11
CA HIS A 139 -9.14 21.28 6.27
C HIS A 139 -9.58 19.82 6.38
N MET A 140 -9.16 19.00 5.43
CA MET A 140 -9.35 17.56 5.53
C MET A 140 -8.33 16.95 6.50
N THR A 141 -8.69 15.81 7.07
CA THR A 141 -7.80 15.03 7.95
C THR A 141 -7.81 13.55 7.56
N ILE A 142 -6.80 12.80 7.97
CA ILE A 142 -6.77 11.35 7.80
C ILE A 142 -7.17 10.65 9.10
N ASP A 143 -8.17 9.76 8.99
CA ASP A 143 -8.72 8.95 10.09
C ASP A 143 -8.22 7.50 9.96
N SER A 144 -7.08 7.22 10.58
CA SER A 144 -6.47 5.88 10.56
C SER A 144 -7.26 4.85 11.38
N VAL A 145 -8.05 5.28 12.36
CA VAL A 145 -8.90 4.39 13.16
C VAL A 145 -10.06 3.89 12.32
N ARG A 146 -10.74 4.80 11.60
CA ARG A 146 -11.79 4.41 10.66
C ARG A 146 -11.26 3.52 9.53
N GLU A 147 -10.06 3.78 9.06
CA GLU A 147 -9.38 2.96 8.08
C GLU A 147 -9.21 1.50 8.55
N PHE A 148 -8.73 1.31 9.79
CA PHE A 148 -8.59 -0.02 10.35
C PHE A 148 -9.93 -0.74 10.48
N ARG A 149 -10.99 -0.02 10.87
CA ARG A 149 -12.34 -0.55 10.90
C ARG A 149 -12.84 -0.95 9.51
N GLU A 150 -12.61 -0.13 8.48
CA GLU A 150 -12.98 -0.45 7.10
C GLU A 150 -12.28 -1.73 6.59
N LEU A 151 -10.98 -1.87 6.85
CA LEU A 151 -10.24 -3.08 6.50
C LEU A 151 -10.78 -4.31 7.26
N THR A 152 -11.12 -4.14 8.54
CA THR A 152 -11.76 -5.19 9.36
C THR A 152 -13.12 -5.59 8.80
N GLU A 153 -13.91 -4.67 8.27
CA GLU A 153 -15.19 -4.98 7.60
C GLU A 153 -15.00 -5.87 6.37
N ILE A 154 -13.91 -5.70 5.62
CA ILE A 154 -13.57 -6.63 4.52
C ILE A 154 -13.36 -8.03 5.08
N LYS A 155 -12.63 -8.17 6.17
CA LYS A 155 -12.40 -9.45 6.82
C LYS A 155 -13.70 -10.09 7.28
N ILE A 156 -14.56 -9.37 7.97
CA ILE A 156 -15.86 -9.84 8.47
C ILE A 156 -16.76 -10.33 7.32
N LYS A 157 -16.78 -9.64 6.20
CA LYS A 157 -17.61 -10.00 5.04
C LYS A 157 -16.99 -11.05 4.12
N SER A 158 -15.76 -11.47 4.39
CA SER A 158 -15.06 -12.50 3.62
C SER A 158 -15.28 -13.88 4.20
N LYS A 159 -15.75 -14.83 3.41
CA LYS A 159 -15.90 -16.25 3.80
C LYS A 159 -14.57 -16.98 4.00
N GLY A 160 -13.49 -16.41 3.56
CA GLY A 160 -12.12 -16.87 3.68
C GLY A 160 -11.19 -15.86 3.07
N SER A 161 -9.97 -15.77 3.57
CA SER A 161 -8.98 -14.79 3.13
C SER A 161 -7.61 -15.42 2.95
N GLY A 162 -6.84 -14.89 2.01
CA GLY A 162 -5.45 -15.20 1.78
C GLY A 162 -4.62 -13.92 1.80
N LEU A 163 -3.41 -14.00 2.31
CA LEU A 163 -2.46 -12.91 2.36
C LEU A 163 -1.27 -13.19 1.44
N PHE A 164 -0.90 -12.23 0.63
CA PHE A 164 0.32 -12.24 -0.14
C PHE A 164 1.14 -11.01 0.24
N MET A 165 2.20 -11.22 1.00
CA MET A 165 2.99 -10.15 1.62
C MET A 165 4.36 -10.05 0.96
N ILE A 166 4.74 -8.84 0.60
CA ILE A 166 6.03 -8.48 0.01
C ILE A 166 6.77 -7.61 1.00
N GLY A 167 7.83 -8.12 1.60
CA GLY A 167 8.48 -7.51 2.76
C GLY A 167 7.69 -7.73 4.06
N GLY A 168 7.78 -6.79 4.96
CA GLY A 168 7.09 -6.74 6.25
C GLY A 168 6.60 -5.34 6.57
N GLY A 169 6.64 -4.94 7.84
CA GLY A 169 6.28 -3.60 8.28
C GLY A 169 4.83 -3.43 8.70
N VAL A 170 4.41 -2.16 8.85
CA VAL A 170 3.07 -1.81 9.32
C VAL A 170 1.95 -2.44 8.48
N PRO A 171 2.00 -2.46 7.14
CA PRO A 171 0.96 -3.07 6.32
C PRO A 171 0.70 -4.54 6.63
N LYS A 172 1.77 -5.32 6.90
CA LYS A 172 1.64 -6.72 7.28
C LYS A 172 0.85 -6.89 8.58
N ASN A 173 1.23 -6.18 9.64
CA ASN A 173 0.53 -6.26 10.91
C ASN A 173 -0.91 -5.76 10.78
N PHE A 174 -1.10 -4.64 10.11
CA PHE A 174 -2.40 -4.02 9.94
C PHE A 174 -3.43 -4.97 9.30
N ILE A 175 -3.05 -5.69 8.25
CA ILE A 175 -3.96 -6.65 7.60
C ILE A 175 -4.15 -7.92 8.45
N GLN A 176 -3.12 -8.40 9.12
CA GLN A 176 -3.22 -9.59 9.98
C GLN A 176 -4.09 -9.34 11.19
N ASP A 177 -4.02 -8.15 11.79
CA ASP A 177 -4.75 -7.79 13.00
C ASP A 177 -6.25 -7.60 12.77
N THR A 178 -6.73 -7.63 11.53
CA THR A 178 -8.16 -7.59 11.20
C THR A 178 -8.94 -8.77 11.78
N VAL A 179 -8.32 -9.93 12.01
CA VAL A 179 -8.93 -11.07 12.70
C VAL A 179 -9.22 -10.70 14.14
N ILE A 180 -8.19 -10.25 14.87
CA ILE A 180 -8.32 -9.86 16.29
C ILE A 180 -9.29 -8.70 16.45
N CYS A 181 -9.23 -7.71 15.56
CA CYS A 181 -10.16 -6.59 15.60
C CYS A 181 -11.63 -7.05 15.40
N ALA A 182 -11.87 -7.99 14.47
CA ALA A 182 -13.21 -8.55 14.27
C ALA A 182 -13.72 -9.27 15.51
N GLU A 183 -12.88 -10.07 16.17
CA GLU A 183 -13.21 -10.76 17.43
C GLU A 183 -13.55 -9.77 18.54
N LEU A 184 -12.78 -8.70 18.71
CA LEU A 184 -13.06 -7.63 19.68
C LEU A 184 -14.39 -6.91 19.38
N LEU A 185 -14.82 -6.87 18.13
CA LEU A 185 -16.13 -6.37 17.73
C LEU A 185 -17.27 -7.41 17.90
N GLY A 186 -16.98 -8.56 18.50
CA GLY A 186 -17.95 -9.63 18.72
C GLY A 186 -18.35 -10.37 17.43
N LYS A 187 -17.47 -10.41 16.43
CA LYS A 187 -17.69 -11.12 15.17
C LYS A 187 -16.82 -12.37 15.12
N GLU A 188 -17.44 -13.51 14.87
CA GLU A 188 -16.71 -14.73 14.59
C GLU A 188 -16.19 -14.71 13.15
N VAL A 189 -14.88 -14.86 13.00
CA VAL A 189 -14.19 -14.92 11.70
C VAL A 189 -13.10 -15.98 11.73
N ASP A 190 -12.89 -16.66 10.62
CA ASP A 190 -11.75 -17.57 10.49
C ASP A 190 -10.43 -16.80 10.44
N MET A 191 -9.34 -17.39 10.88
CA MET A 191 -7.98 -16.91 10.60
C MET A 191 -7.76 -16.73 9.09
N HIS A 192 -6.70 -16.03 8.69
CA HIS A 192 -6.30 -16.00 7.30
C HIS A 192 -5.86 -17.41 6.86
N LYS A 193 -6.62 -18.01 5.97
CA LYS A 193 -6.47 -19.44 5.58
C LYS A 193 -5.21 -19.71 4.76
N TYR A 194 -4.78 -18.75 3.97
CA TYR A 194 -3.58 -18.83 3.13
C TYR A 194 -2.70 -17.64 3.43
N ALA A 195 -1.40 -17.84 3.55
CA ALA A 195 -0.46 -16.75 3.74
C ALA A 195 0.90 -17.08 3.09
N VAL A 196 1.41 -16.14 2.32
CA VAL A 196 2.76 -16.18 1.76
C VAL A 196 3.44 -14.86 2.08
N GLN A 197 4.66 -14.90 2.59
CA GLN A 197 5.49 -13.72 2.80
C GLN A 197 6.84 -13.90 2.11
N ILE A 198 7.18 -12.96 1.24
CA ILE A 198 8.51 -12.85 0.62
C ILE A 198 9.30 -11.81 1.40
N THR A 199 10.43 -12.17 1.98
CA THR A 199 11.28 -11.25 2.74
C THR A 199 12.73 -11.70 2.75
N VAL A 200 13.66 -10.75 2.81
CA VAL A 200 15.08 -11.03 3.07
C VAL A 200 15.41 -11.01 4.56
N ALA A 201 14.47 -10.59 5.41
CA ALA A 201 14.67 -10.51 6.84
C ALA A 201 14.72 -11.89 7.49
N ASP A 202 15.70 -12.13 8.36
CA ASP A 202 15.75 -13.29 9.24
C ASP A 202 14.56 -13.27 10.22
N SER A 203 14.13 -14.44 10.70
CA SER A 203 13.00 -14.55 11.63
C SER A 203 13.22 -13.82 12.96
N ARG A 204 14.47 -13.54 13.31
CA ARG A 204 14.87 -12.78 14.52
C ARG A 204 14.93 -11.28 14.27
N ASP A 205 14.88 -10.84 13.03
CA ASP A 205 14.99 -9.44 12.65
C ASP A 205 13.63 -8.74 12.77
N GLY A 206 13.60 -7.57 13.40
CA GLY A 206 12.42 -6.72 13.48
C GLY A 206 11.83 -6.36 12.10
N ALA A 207 12.63 -6.34 11.05
CA ALA A 207 12.19 -6.14 9.67
C ALA A 207 11.32 -7.29 9.13
N CYS A 208 11.29 -8.45 9.79
CA CYS A 208 10.29 -9.51 9.53
C CYS A 208 8.88 -9.09 9.97
N SER A 209 8.79 -7.94 10.65
CA SER A 209 7.58 -7.33 11.18
C SER A 209 6.86 -8.18 12.24
N SER A 210 7.39 -8.14 13.44
CA SER A 210 6.91 -8.74 14.69
C SER A 210 6.95 -10.27 14.73
N SER A 211 6.60 -10.97 13.66
CA SER A 211 6.49 -12.43 13.68
C SER A 211 6.66 -13.04 12.30
N THR A 212 7.10 -14.30 12.27
CA THR A 212 6.90 -15.18 11.12
C THR A 212 5.41 -15.51 10.96
N LEU A 213 5.03 -16.08 9.82
CA LEU A 213 3.64 -16.52 9.61
C LEU A 213 3.25 -17.65 10.57
N LYS A 214 4.21 -18.52 10.90
CA LYS A 214 3.99 -19.58 11.89
C LYS A 214 3.74 -19.02 13.29
N GLU A 215 4.50 -18.02 13.71
CA GLU A 215 4.27 -17.33 14.99
C GLU A 215 2.95 -16.56 14.98
N ALA A 216 2.54 -16.00 13.85
CA ALA A 216 1.25 -15.31 13.71
C ALA A 216 0.05 -16.22 14.03
N SER A 217 0.20 -17.54 13.91
CA SER A 217 -0.82 -18.51 14.34
C SER A 217 -1.03 -18.50 15.86
N SER A 218 0.02 -18.31 16.66
CA SER A 218 -0.12 -18.20 18.12
C SER A 218 -0.93 -16.97 18.56
N TRP A 219 -1.07 -15.99 17.67
CA TRP A 219 -1.90 -14.78 17.85
C TRP A 219 -3.31 -14.93 17.25
N GLY A 220 -3.66 -16.10 16.72
CA GLY A 220 -4.95 -16.30 16.05
C GLY A 220 -5.10 -15.62 14.69
N LYS A 221 -4.01 -15.18 14.06
CA LYS A 221 -4.06 -14.35 12.83
C LYS A 221 -4.03 -15.18 11.56
N VAL A 222 -3.16 -16.20 11.50
CA VAL A 222 -2.89 -17.01 10.30
C VAL A 222 -3.02 -18.50 10.60
N ASP A 223 -3.73 -19.24 9.73
CA ASP A 223 -3.82 -20.69 9.80
C ASP A 223 -2.48 -21.33 9.35
N ILE A 224 -1.94 -22.25 10.16
CA ILE A 224 -0.66 -22.90 9.91
C ILE A 224 -0.69 -23.94 8.79
N THR A 225 -1.86 -24.33 8.31
CA THR A 225 -1.98 -25.41 7.33
C THR A 225 -1.48 -25.04 5.95
N LYS A 226 -1.52 -23.75 5.60
CA LYS A 226 -1.14 -23.22 4.26
C LYS A 226 -0.43 -21.86 4.39
N GLU A 227 0.61 -21.83 5.18
CA GLU A 227 1.50 -20.68 5.30
C GLU A 227 2.87 -20.98 4.68
N GLN A 228 3.50 -19.98 4.09
CA GLN A 228 4.81 -20.09 3.47
C GLN A 228 5.64 -18.82 3.67
N MET A 229 6.77 -18.98 4.37
CA MET A 229 7.83 -17.97 4.36
C MET A 229 8.78 -18.22 3.18
N VAL A 230 9.03 -17.19 2.38
CA VAL A 230 9.96 -17.20 1.25
C VAL A 230 11.10 -16.23 1.57
N PHE A 231 12.22 -16.76 2.06
CA PHE A 231 13.40 -15.96 2.39
C PHE A 231 14.21 -15.68 1.12
N ALA A 232 13.78 -14.65 0.40
CA ALA A 232 14.39 -14.24 -0.86
C ALA A 232 14.11 -12.75 -1.13
N GLU A 233 14.88 -12.20 -2.05
CA GLU A 233 14.69 -10.86 -2.55
C GLU A 233 13.45 -10.80 -3.47
N ALA A 234 12.57 -9.81 -3.24
CA ALA A 234 11.24 -9.76 -3.85
C ALA A 234 11.29 -9.54 -5.37
N THR A 235 12.20 -8.73 -5.89
CA THR A 235 12.27 -8.44 -7.33
C THR A 235 12.67 -9.67 -8.16
N SER A 236 13.36 -10.63 -7.53
CA SER A 236 13.73 -11.91 -8.15
C SER A 236 12.61 -12.94 -8.12
N VAL A 237 11.83 -12.98 -7.04
CA VAL A 237 10.86 -14.06 -6.80
C VAL A 237 9.43 -13.67 -7.17
N LEU A 238 9.03 -12.43 -6.90
CA LEU A 238 7.68 -11.96 -7.18
C LEU A 238 7.25 -12.13 -8.65
N PRO A 239 8.09 -11.78 -9.66
CA PRO A 239 7.73 -11.99 -11.06
C PRO A 239 7.47 -13.47 -11.39
N LEU A 240 8.23 -14.40 -10.79
CA LEU A 240 8.07 -15.83 -11.02
C LEU A 240 6.74 -16.33 -10.45
N ILE A 241 6.42 -15.95 -9.22
CA ILE A 241 5.15 -16.33 -8.56
C ILE A 241 3.96 -15.72 -9.32
N ALA A 242 4.05 -14.45 -9.68
CA ALA A 242 3.00 -13.76 -10.43
C ALA A 242 2.79 -14.38 -11.82
N SER A 243 3.86 -14.74 -12.52
CA SER A 243 3.82 -15.42 -13.81
C SER A 243 3.18 -16.80 -13.70
N ASP A 244 3.55 -17.60 -12.70
CA ASP A 244 2.94 -18.92 -12.47
C ASP A 244 1.43 -18.79 -12.21
N ALA A 245 1.03 -17.87 -11.34
CA ALA A 245 -0.38 -17.60 -11.05
C ALA A 245 -1.15 -17.13 -12.30
N TYR A 246 -0.54 -16.28 -13.12
CA TYR A 246 -1.13 -15.82 -14.37
C TYR A 246 -1.35 -16.97 -15.36
N HIS A 247 -0.34 -17.81 -15.57
CA HIS A 247 -0.39 -18.89 -16.55
C HIS A 247 -1.28 -20.07 -16.11
N LYS A 248 -1.44 -20.31 -14.82
CA LYS A 248 -2.45 -21.26 -14.29
C LYS A 248 -3.88 -20.84 -14.65
N GLY A 249 -4.14 -19.56 -14.83
CA GLY A 249 -5.38 -19.07 -15.39
C GLY A 249 -6.61 -19.11 -14.49
N GLU A 250 -6.50 -19.50 -13.23
CA GLU A 250 -7.62 -19.56 -12.25
C GLU A 250 -8.34 -18.22 -12.08
N TRP A 251 -7.62 -17.12 -12.27
CA TRP A 251 -8.18 -15.77 -12.20
C TRP A 251 -9.27 -15.51 -13.26
N LYS A 252 -9.30 -16.24 -14.39
CA LYS A 252 -10.28 -16.09 -15.47
C LYS A 252 -11.69 -16.45 -15.01
N ASN A 253 -11.81 -17.39 -14.08
CA ASN A 253 -13.06 -17.88 -13.54
C ASN A 253 -13.47 -17.20 -12.23
N ARG A 254 -12.66 -16.22 -11.77
CA ARG A 254 -12.84 -15.57 -10.50
C ARG A 254 -13.78 -14.37 -10.62
N ASN A 255 -14.86 -14.36 -9.84
CA ASN A 255 -15.73 -13.21 -9.73
C ASN A 255 -15.00 -12.07 -9.00
N ARG A 256 -14.93 -10.90 -9.61
CA ARG A 256 -14.32 -9.72 -9.00
C ARG A 256 -15.11 -9.30 -7.76
N LYS A 257 -14.41 -9.15 -6.66
CA LYS A 257 -14.96 -8.56 -5.43
C LYS A 257 -14.98 -7.04 -5.58
N ASN A 258 -16.03 -6.41 -5.11
CA ASN A 258 -16.10 -4.95 -5.07
C ASN A 258 -16.35 -4.52 -3.62
N PHE A 259 -15.26 -4.43 -2.87
CA PHE A 259 -15.32 -4.05 -1.47
C PHE A 259 -15.59 -2.55 -1.25
N THR A 260 -15.40 -1.70 -2.26
CA THR A 260 -15.73 -0.27 -2.15
C THR A 260 -17.22 -0.03 -1.88
N LYS A 261 -18.09 -0.98 -2.24
CA LYS A 261 -19.53 -0.91 -1.99
C LYS A 261 -19.93 -1.09 -0.53
N ILE A 262 -19.05 -1.66 0.30
CA ILE A 262 -19.38 -1.91 1.72
C ILE A 262 -19.15 -0.70 2.61
N PHE A 263 -18.45 0.31 2.12
CA PHE A 263 -18.11 1.53 2.87
C PHE A 263 -19.07 2.70 2.60
N LYS A 264 -20.21 2.42 1.99
CA LYS A 264 -21.24 3.42 1.70
C LYS A 264 -22.18 3.62 2.89
#